data_6d2d828df7c15349f982f67358cc956a
#
_entry.id   6d2d828df7c15349f982f67358cc956a
#
_cell.length_a   1.000
_cell.length_b   1.000
_cell.length_c   1.000
_cell.angle_alpha   90.00
_cell.angle_beta   90.00
_cell.angle_gamma   90.00
#
_symmetry.space_group_name_H-M   'P 1'
#
loop_
_entity.id
_entity.type
_entity.pdbx_description
1 polymer ?
#
loop_
_entity_poly.entity_id
_entity_poly.type
_entity_poly.pdbx_seq_one_letter_code
_entity_poly.pdbx_strand_id
1 'polypeptide(L)'
;MRARVCAIAYLLAAAAPAVRAADELPLAERLRQHPIVAHRGGYPYDDSNTLSRFEQARLVGAPVVEMDLRLSSDGVVFLFHDKSLQYATDCKGPFESLTAAQIERCKLNGLDHGPDRFERILQWSQGRVVLDAELKTASVVRPAIELVRRYGAYEWVYFQVRNGLALYREVRKYDARVALEAAPVGPHAKLYFDQLLALNDPKLLIMQMHAETLSAENLQRLHESGKLTSMDAWRVTPERTWSFWPFSRTASCLDVWRQGIDIAITNDPADCIDQHARLPQEAAR
;
A
#
# COMPACT_ATOMS: atom_id res chain seq x y z
N MET A 1 -45.72 28.60 -42.18
CA MET A 1 -45.56 28.04 -40.83
C MET A 1 -44.82 26.70 -40.91
N ARG A 2 -43.56 26.64 -40.51
CA ARG A 2 -42.77 25.38 -40.47
C ARG A 2 -42.46 25.08 -39.01
N ALA A 3 -43.06 24.01 -38.47
CA ALA A 3 -42.83 23.53 -37.12
C ALA A 3 -41.43 22.88 -37.04
N ARG A 4 -40.60 23.35 -36.10
CA ARG A 4 -39.31 22.72 -35.74
C ARG A 4 -39.60 21.71 -34.64
N VAL A 5 -39.36 20.44 -34.95
CA VAL A 5 -39.34 19.36 -33.95
C VAL A 5 -37.98 19.32 -33.31
N CYS A 6 -37.91 19.64 -32.00
CA CYS A 6 -36.72 19.40 -31.19
C CYS A 6 -36.69 17.93 -30.76
N ALA A 7 -35.73 17.18 -31.27
CA ALA A 7 -35.43 15.84 -30.76
C ALA A 7 -34.54 15.94 -29.51
N ILE A 8 -35.10 15.57 -28.35
CA ILE A 8 -34.35 15.43 -27.09
C ILE A 8 -33.72 14.04 -27.12
N ALA A 9 -32.39 13.98 -27.28
CA ALA A 9 -31.63 12.75 -27.15
C ALA A 9 -31.41 12.45 -25.64
N TYR A 10 -32.09 11.41 -25.15
CA TYR A 10 -31.76 10.82 -23.82
C TYR A 10 -30.48 10.03 -23.94
N LEU A 11 -29.41 10.55 -23.36
CA LEU A 11 -28.19 9.77 -23.08
C LEU A 11 -28.50 8.79 -21.92
N LEU A 12 -28.74 7.55 -22.26
CA LEU A 12 -28.72 6.45 -21.29
C LEU A 12 -27.27 6.24 -20.87
N ALA A 13 -26.90 6.76 -19.70
CA ALA A 13 -25.68 6.36 -19.03
C ALA A 13 -25.84 4.88 -18.64
N ALA A 14 -25.16 3.99 -19.35
CA ALA A 14 -25.05 2.61 -18.96
C ALA A 14 -24.28 2.56 -17.63
N ALA A 15 -24.98 2.29 -16.54
CA ALA A 15 -24.36 1.93 -15.28
C ALA A 15 -23.57 0.64 -15.51
N ALA A 16 -22.24 0.71 -15.37
CA ALA A 16 -21.42 -0.48 -15.33
C ALA A 16 -21.95 -1.42 -14.23
N PRO A 17 -22.06 -2.73 -14.46
CA PRO A 17 -22.52 -3.64 -13.44
C PRO A 17 -21.58 -3.52 -12.24
N ALA A 18 -22.13 -3.18 -11.07
CA ALA A 18 -21.41 -3.31 -9.82
C ALA A 18 -21.02 -4.79 -9.68
N VAL A 19 -19.73 -5.10 -9.76
CA VAL A 19 -19.21 -6.42 -9.43
C VAL A 19 -19.70 -6.71 -8.02
N ARG A 20 -20.44 -7.78 -7.86
CA ARG A 20 -21.04 -8.16 -6.59
C ARG A 20 -19.92 -8.50 -5.61
N ALA A 21 -19.78 -7.68 -4.58
CA ALA A 21 -18.87 -7.90 -3.43
C ALA A 21 -19.25 -9.14 -2.57
N ALA A 22 -20.12 -10.02 -3.06
CA ALA A 22 -20.66 -11.15 -2.31
C ALA A 22 -19.84 -12.45 -2.41
N ASP A 23 -18.86 -12.51 -3.34
CA ASP A 23 -18.05 -13.72 -3.58
C ASP A 23 -16.55 -13.50 -3.28
N GLU A 24 -16.13 -12.33 -2.79
CA GLU A 24 -14.73 -12.08 -2.43
C GLU A 24 -14.47 -12.47 -0.98
N LEU A 25 -13.37 -13.19 -0.76
CA LEU A 25 -12.89 -13.52 0.58
C LEU A 25 -12.63 -12.22 1.38
N PRO A 26 -12.88 -12.23 2.71
CA PRO A 26 -12.51 -11.11 3.57
C PRO A 26 -11.03 -10.73 3.39
N LEU A 27 -10.71 -9.45 3.49
CA LEU A 27 -9.36 -8.94 3.26
C LEU A 27 -8.29 -9.71 4.05
N ALA A 28 -8.54 -10.00 5.33
CA ALA A 28 -7.60 -10.77 6.16
C ALA A 28 -7.33 -12.18 5.60
N GLU A 29 -8.32 -12.82 5.02
CA GLU A 29 -8.17 -14.15 4.41
C GLU A 29 -7.43 -14.06 3.08
N ARG A 30 -7.71 -13.05 2.26
CA ARG A 30 -6.95 -12.78 1.04
C ARG A 30 -5.47 -12.59 1.34
N LEU A 31 -5.13 -11.85 2.40
CA LEU A 31 -3.76 -11.61 2.82
C LEU A 31 -3.05 -12.88 3.32
N ARG A 32 -3.78 -13.79 4.00
CA ARG A 32 -3.22 -15.10 4.41
C ARG A 32 -2.90 -16.00 3.22
N GLN A 33 -3.78 -16.00 2.21
CA GLN A 33 -3.57 -16.82 1.01
C GLN A 33 -2.51 -16.24 0.07
N HIS A 34 -2.19 -14.95 0.21
CA HIS A 34 -1.34 -14.19 -0.70
C HIS A 34 -0.27 -13.40 0.05
N PRO A 35 0.79 -14.08 0.55
CA PRO A 35 1.74 -13.51 1.52
C PRO A 35 2.83 -12.64 0.90
N ILE A 36 2.57 -11.98 -0.23
CA ILE A 36 3.56 -11.19 -0.98
C ILE A 36 3.00 -9.81 -1.28
N VAL A 37 3.76 -8.78 -0.88
CA VAL A 37 3.48 -7.37 -1.18
C VAL A 37 4.58 -6.83 -2.11
N ALA A 38 4.18 -6.32 -3.28
CA ALA A 38 5.09 -5.65 -4.21
C ALA A 38 5.29 -4.19 -3.78
N HIS A 39 6.39 -3.89 -3.10
CA HIS A 39 6.72 -2.55 -2.62
C HIS A 39 6.86 -1.57 -3.77
N ARG A 40 6.00 -0.54 -3.82
CA ARG A 40 5.86 0.43 -4.91
C ARG A 40 5.72 -0.23 -6.29
N GLY A 41 5.17 -1.46 -6.33
CA GLY A 41 5.04 -2.27 -7.54
C GLY A 41 6.29 -3.03 -7.97
N GLY A 42 7.40 -2.93 -7.23
CA GLY A 42 8.64 -3.66 -7.51
C GLY A 42 9.67 -2.90 -8.35
N TYR A 43 10.68 -3.61 -8.84
CA TYR A 43 11.75 -3.08 -9.71
C TYR A 43 11.34 -3.03 -11.19
N PRO A 44 12.01 -2.15 -11.98
CA PRO A 44 12.99 -1.11 -11.62
C PRO A 44 12.35 0.09 -10.93
N TYR A 45 13.16 0.87 -10.20
CA TYR A 45 12.64 2.00 -9.40
C TYR A 45 12.27 3.24 -10.22
N ASP A 46 12.68 3.33 -11.48
CA ASP A 46 12.50 4.55 -12.27
C ASP A 46 11.04 4.92 -12.48
N ASP A 47 10.15 3.92 -12.52
CA ASP A 47 8.69 4.08 -12.57
C ASP A 47 7.95 3.49 -11.37
N SER A 48 8.65 3.30 -10.25
CA SER A 48 8.04 2.81 -9.00
C SER A 48 6.95 3.76 -8.49
N ASN A 49 5.96 3.19 -7.78
CA ASN A 49 4.82 3.95 -7.26
C ASN A 49 3.94 4.58 -8.37
N THR A 50 3.80 3.87 -9.49
CA THR A 50 2.98 4.26 -10.65
C THR A 50 2.01 3.16 -11.04
N LEU A 51 0.92 3.55 -11.73
CA LEU A 51 -0.03 2.60 -12.29
C LEU A 51 0.63 1.59 -13.23
N SER A 52 1.57 2.05 -14.05
CA SER A 52 2.33 1.19 -14.98
C SER A 52 3.05 0.08 -14.22
N ARG A 53 3.73 0.43 -13.13
CA ARG A 53 4.46 -0.53 -12.32
C ARG A 53 3.54 -1.50 -11.58
N PHE A 54 2.40 -1.03 -11.08
CA PHE A 54 1.41 -1.89 -10.44
C PHE A 54 0.78 -2.89 -11.42
N GLU A 55 0.54 -2.48 -12.66
CA GLU A 55 0.06 -3.41 -13.67
C GLU A 55 1.11 -4.49 -14.00
N GLN A 56 2.39 -4.13 -14.04
CA GLN A 56 3.46 -5.13 -14.23
C GLN A 56 3.56 -6.08 -13.03
N ALA A 57 3.48 -5.57 -11.79
CA ALA A 57 3.43 -6.43 -10.60
C ALA A 57 2.25 -7.40 -10.65
N ARG A 58 1.06 -6.92 -11.04
CA ARG A 58 -0.13 -7.78 -11.24
C ARG A 58 0.08 -8.84 -12.31
N LEU A 59 0.70 -8.49 -13.44
CA LEU A 59 0.95 -9.43 -14.54
C LEU A 59 1.94 -10.54 -14.17
N VAL A 60 2.90 -10.29 -13.28
CA VAL A 60 3.76 -11.34 -12.73
C VAL A 60 3.10 -12.12 -11.59
N GLY A 61 1.86 -11.76 -11.20
CA GLY A 61 1.08 -12.49 -10.20
C GLY A 61 1.16 -11.92 -8.78
N ALA A 62 1.69 -10.70 -8.58
CA ALA A 62 1.70 -10.07 -7.26
C ALA A 62 0.25 -9.82 -6.77
N PRO A 63 -0.12 -10.36 -5.61
CA PRO A 63 -1.49 -10.26 -5.09
C PRO A 63 -1.79 -8.93 -4.41
N VAL A 64 -0.75 -8.26 -3.92
CA VAL A 64 -0.81 -6.99 -3.21
C VAL A 64 0.24 -6.05 -3.81
N VAL A 65 -0.14 -4.78 -4.03
CA VAL A 65 0.79 -3.70 -4.38
C VAL A 65 0.80 -2.65 -3.28
N GLU A 66 1.99 -2.26 -2.87
CA GLU A 66 2.16 -1.18 -1.91
C GLU A 66 2.41 0.14 -2.62
N MET A 67 1.96 1.23 -2.01
CA MET A 67 2.07 2.60 -2.50
C MET A 67 2.15 3.62 -1.38
N ASP A 68 2.79 4.75 -1.68
CA ASP A 68 2.93 5.87 -0.76
C ASP A 68 1.93 6.99 -1.09
N LEU A 69 1.12 7.43 -0.13
CA LEU A 69 0.11 8.47 -0.35
C LEU A 69 0.51 9.83 0.20
N ARG A 70 0.39 10.87 -0.64
CA ARG A 70 0.53 12.29 -0.27
C ARG A 70 -0.63 13.13 -0.78
N LEU A 71 -0.79 14.30 -0.18
CA LEU A 71 -1.87 15.23 -0.49
C LEU A 71 -1.31 16.47 -1.21
N SER A 72 -1.95 16.91 -2.29
CA SER A 72 -1.71 18.23 -2.87
C SER A 72 -2.27 19.36 -2.00
N SER A 73 -1.84 20.60 -2.23
CA SER A 73 -2.32 21.77 -1.48
C SER A 73 -3.83 22.03 -1.66
N ASP A 74 -4.41 21.54 -2.74
CA ASP A 74 -5.83 21.65 -3.07
C ASP A 74 -6.63 20.35 -2.80
N GLY A 75 -6.05 19.40 -2.04
CA GLY A 75 -6.75 18.27 -1.45
C GLY A 75 -6.90 17.02 -2.33
N VAL A 76 -6.09 16.85 -3.36
CA VAL A 76 -6.06 15.65 -4.20
C VAL A 76 -4.99 14.68 -3.69
N VAL A 77 -5.35 13.39 -3.56
CA VAL A 77 -4.44 12.33 -3.11
C VAL A 77 -3.67 11.75 -4.29
N PHE A 78 -2.35 11.75 -4.17
CA PHE A 78 -1.40 11.23 -5.15
C PHE A 78 -0.51 10.13 -4.58
N LEU A 79 0.06 9.36 -5.48
CA LEU A 79 1.14 8.42 -5.19
C LEU A 79 2.48 9.15 -5.23
N PHE A 80 3.14 9.30 -4.09
CA PHE A 80 4.48 9.89 -4.03
C PHE A 80 5.16 9.61 -2.69
N HIS A 81 6.42 9.17 -2.73
CA HIS A 81 7.14 8.82 -1.50
C HIS A 81 7.75 10.02 -0.79
N ASP A 82 8.52 10.83 -1.50
CA ASP A 82 9.37 11.84 -0.90
C ASP A 82 8.59 13.09 -0.44
N LYS A 83 9.14 13.80 0.54
CA LYS A 83 8.59 15.11 0.97
C LYS A 83 8.79 16.19 -0.09
N SER A 84 9.80 16.02 -0.95
CA SER A 84 10.23 16.98 -1.94
C SER A 84 10.32 16.39 -3.34
N LEU A 85 9.84 17.12 -4.33
CA LEU A 85 9.71 16.68 -5.71
C LEU A 85 11.03 16.41 -6.43
N GLN A 86 12.10 17.16 -6.10
CA GLN A 86 13.37 17.13 -6.84
C GLN A 86 14.11 15.79 -6.80
N TYR A 87 13.74 14.86 -5.94
CA TYR A 87 14.38 13.55 -5.86
C TYR A 87 13.82 12.54 -6.88
N ALA A 88 12.59 12.75 -7.31
CA ALA A 88 11.90 11.80 -8.20
C ALA A 88 11.21 12.47 -9.40
N THR A 89 11.33 13.81 -9.56
CA THR A 89 10.72 14.55 -10.68
C THR A 89 11.63 15.68 -11.17
N ASP A 90 11.27 16.27 -12.31
CA ASP A 90 11.89 17.49 -12.85
C ASP A 90 11.48 18.78 -12.12
N CYS A 91 10.56 18.71 -11.16
CA CYS A 91 10.12 19.83 -10.33
C CYS A 91 10.94 19.93 -9.02
N LYS A 92 10.73 21.04 -8.29
CA LYS A 92 11.40 21.31 -7.01
C LYS A 92 10.41 21.77 -5.95
N GLY A 93 10.80 21.62 -4.69
CA GLY A 93 10.06 22.08 -3.52
C GLY A 93 9.22 21.00 -2.86
N PRO A 94 8.53 21.34 -1.75
CA PRO A 94 7.71 20.41 -1.00
C PRO A 94 6.50 19.94 -1.84
N PHE A 95 6.22 18.62 -1.84
CA PHE A 95 5.11 18.05 -2.59
C PHE A 95 3.76 18.69 -2.22
N GLU A 96 3.51 18.82 -0.93
CA GLU A 96 2.23 19.31 -0.38
C GLU A 96 2.01 20.82 -0.55
N SER A 97 2.98 21.56 -1.12
CA SER A 97 2.84 22.98 -1.45
C SER A 97 2.26 23.24 -2.83
N LEU A 98 2.19 22.23 -3.69
CA LEU A 98 1.71 22.36 -5.06
C LEU A 98 0.25 21.89 -5.19
N THR A 99 -0.49 22.54 -6.09
CA THR A 99 -1.82 22.09 -6.50
C THR A 99 -1.73 20.82 -7.34
N ALA A 100 -2.83 20.09 -7.45
CA ALA A 100 -2.92 18.90 -8.30
C ALA A 100 -2.47 19.19 -9.74
N ALA A 101 -2.96 20.29 -10.32
CA ALA A 101 -2.60 20.69 -11.67
C ALA A 101 -1.10 21.03 -11.85
N GLN A 102 -0.42 21.45 -10.79
CA GLN A 102 1.03 21.65 -10.81
C GLN A 102 1.78 20.32 -10.70
N ILE A 103 1.36 19.43 -9.79
CA ILE A 103 1.96 18.11 -9.59
C ILE A 103 1.87 17.27 -10.88
N GLU A 104 0.74 17.28 -11.57
CA GLU A 104 0.54 16.52 -12.82
C GLU A 104 1.47 16.96 -13.96
N ARG A 105 1.99 18.17 -13.91
CA ARG A 105 2.99 18.65 -14.87
C ARG A 105 4.43 18.30 -14.51
N CYS A 106 4.68 17.88 -13.28
CA CYS A 106 6.01 17.45 -12.83
C CYS A 106 6.28 16.03 -13.34
N LYS A 107 7.16 15.90 -14.32
CA LYS A 107 7.49 14.60 -14.89
C LYS A 107 8.32 13.78 -13.89
N LEU A 108 7.89 12.55 -13.66
CA LEU A 108 8.70 11.57 -12.93
C LEU A 108 9.99 11.26 -13.71
N ASN A 109 11.08 10.99 -12.99
CA ASN A 109 12.36 10.66 -13.60
C ASN A 109 12.24 9.47 -14.55
N GLY A 110 12.65 9.63 -15.80
CA GLY A 110 12.57 8.59 -16.82
C GLY A 110 11.19 8.42 -17.48
N LEU A 111 10.16 9.19 -17.05
CA LEU A 111 8.81 9.11 -17.60
C LEU A 111 8.38 10.44 -18.25
N ASP A 112 7.32 10.39 -19.05
CA ASP A 112 6.74 11.55 -19.73
C ASP A 112 5.51 12.13 -19.00
N HIS A 113 5.14 11.56 -17.84
CA HIS A 113 4.00 11.96 -17.03
C HIS A 113 4.38 12.20 -15.55
N GLY A 114 3.48 12.84 -14.82
CA GLY A 114 3.61 13.11 -13.38
C GLY A 114 3.12 11.97 -12.51
N PRO A 115 3.14 12.15 -11.17
CA PRO A 115 2.60 11.20 -10.20
C PRO A 115 1.13 10.84 -10.47
N ASP A 116 0.77 9.57 -10.27
CA ASP A 116 -0.61 9.10 -10.42
C ASP A 116 -1.48 9.53 -9.24
N ARG A 117 -2.77 9.81 -9.50
CA ARG A 117 -3.76 10.01 -8.46
C ARG A 117 -4.18 8.67 -7.83
N PHE A 118 -4.38 8.64 -6.52
CA PHE A 118 -4.89 7.44 -5.83
C PHE A 118 -6.25 6.99 -6.36
N GLU A 119 -7.12 7.92 -6.73
CA GLU A 119 -8.41 7.62 -7.34
C GLU A 119 -8.27 6.78 -8.62
N ARG A 120 -7.26 7.05 -9.46
CA ARG A 120 -6.96 6.28 -10.66
C ARG A 120 -6.57 4.82 -10.33
N ILE A 121 -5.84 4.63 -9.23
CA ILE A 121 -5.45 3.28 -8.78
C ILE A 121 -6.65 2.49 -8.27
N LEU A 122 -7.55 3.15 -7.54
CA LEU A 122 -8.81 2.53 -7.11
C LEU A 122 -9.66 2.10 -8.32
N GLN A 123 -9.78 2.96 -9.33
CA GLN A 123 -10.49 2.65 -10.59
C GLN A 123 -9.85 1.50 -11.37
N TRP A 124 -8.52 1.42 -11.35
CA TRP A 124 -7.79 0.33 -12.00
C TRP A 124 -7.92 -0.99 -11.21
N SER A 125 -7.72 -0.97 -9.90
CA SER A 125 -7.70 -2.20 -9.10
C SER A 125 -9.07 -2.88 -9.06
N GLN A 126 -10.13 -2.19 -8.67
CA GLN A 126 -11.48 -2.75 -8.52
C GLN A 126 -11.49 -4.10 -7.78
N GLY A 127 -10.62 -4.29 -6.78
CA GLY A 127 -10.49 -5.53 -6.02
C GLY A 127 -9.65 -6.64 -6.67
N ARG A 128 -9.19 -6.49 -7.92
CA ARG A 128 -8.34 -7.52 -8.59
C ARG A 128 -7.00 -7.74 -7.91
N VAL A 129 -6.45 -6.70 -7.31
CA VAL A 129 -5.29 -6.74 -6.41
C VAL A 129 -5.63 -5.98 -5.14
N VAL A 130 -5.05 -6.39 -4.03
CA VAL A 130 -5.15 -5.65 -2.77
C VAL A 130 -4.19 -4.46 -2.82
N LEU A 131 -4.61 -3.33 -2.27
CA LEU A 131 -3.82 -2.11 -2.18
C LEU A 131 -3.35 -1.89 -0.74
N ASP A 132 -2.04 -1.89 -0.53
CA ASP A 132 -1.36 -1.44 0.68
C ASP A 132 -0.99 0.03 0.50
N ALA A 133 -1.58 0.92 1.29
CA ALA A 133 -1.45 2.35 1.09
C ALA A 133 -0.83 3.06 2.30
N GLU A 134 0.48 3.37 2.24
CA GLU A 134 1.16 4.08 3.31
C GLU A 134 0.70 5.55 3.39
N LEU A 135 0.16 5.94 4.53
CA LEU A 135 -0.22 7.31 4.81
C LEU A 135 0.99 8.12 5.28
N LYS A 136 1.55 8.98 4.40
CA LYS A 136 2.78 9.73 4.71
C LYS A 136 2.60 10.86 5.71
N THR A 137 1.39 11.40 5.83
CA THR A 137 1.08 12.52 6.74
C THR A 137 -0.36 12.43 7.27
N ALA A 138 -0.65 13.15 8.34
CA ALA A 138 -2.01 13.20 8.88
C ALA A 138 -3.00 13.92 7.95
N SER A 139 -2.52 14.83 7.11
CA SER A 139 -3.36 15.57 6.15
C SER A 139 -4.00 14.69 5.09
N VAL A 140 -3.33 13.60 4.68
CA VAL A 140 -3.83 12.68 3.65
C VAL A 140 -4.88 11.69 4.17
N VAL A 141 -4.98 11.49 5.50
CA VAL A 141 -5.86 10.47 6.12
C VAL A 141 -7.30 10.61 5.67
N ARG A 142 -7.90 11.76 5.92
CA ARG A 142 -9.30 11.98 5.59
C ARG A 142 -9.60 11.87 4.08
N PRO A 143 -8.87 12.55 3.19
CA PRO A 143 -9.11 12.43 1.75
C PRO A 143 -8.94 10.99 1.22
N ALA A 144 -7.96 10.24 1.71
CA ALA A 144 -7.75 8.84 1.31
C ALA A 144 -8.92 7.95 1.77
N ILE A 145 -9.38 8.09 3.02
CA ILE A 145 -10.55 7.34 3.54
C ILE A 145 -11.83 7.70 2.78
N GLU A 146 -12.03 8.96 2.42
CA GLU A 146 -13.21 9.39 1.63
C GLU A 146 -13.22 8.74 0.24
N LEU A 147 -12.05 8.56 -0.38
CA LEU A 147 -11.92 7.79 -1.63
C LEU A 147 -12.26 6.31 -1.40
N VAL A 148 -11.68 5.65 -0.39
CA VAL A 148 -12.02 4.25 -0.06
C VAL A 148 -13.52 4.08 0.15
N ARG A 149 -14.16 5.00 0.88
CA ARG A 149 -15.62 5.01 1.09
C ARG A 149 -16.39 5.16 -0.21
N ARG A 150 -15.99 6.09 -1.06
CA ARG A 150 -16.63 6.37 -2.36
C ARG A 150 -16.62 5.17 -3.28
N TYR A 151 -15.50 4.43 -3.31
CA TYR A 151 -15.32 3.25 -4.15
C TYR A 151 -15.73 1.94 -3.49
N GLY A 152 -16.21 1.97 -2.22
CA GLY A 152 -16.57 0.76 -1.47
C GLY A 152 -15.38 -0.18 -1.23
N ALA A 153 -14.16 0.34 -1.18
CA ALA A 153 -12.91 -0.40 -1.29
C ALA A 153 -12.41 -1.04 0.02
N TYR A 154 -13.28 -1.23 1.02
CA TYR A 154 -12.89 -1.73 2.37
C TYR A 154 -12.31 -3.15 2.38
N GLU A 155 -12.66 -4.00 1.42
CA GLU A 155 -12.22 -5.39 1.37
C GLU A 155 -11.02 -5.61 0.43
N TRP A 156 -10.44 -4.52 -0.10
CA TRP A 156 -9.26 -4.60 -0.96
C TRP A 156 -8.30 -3.42 -0.83
N VAL A 157 -8.51 -2.55 0.18
CA VAL A 157 -7.55 -1.51 0.58
C VAL A 157 -7.32 -1.60 2.08
N TYR A 158 -6.07 -1.57 2.49
CA TYR A 158 -5.68 -1.28 3.87
C TYR A 158 -4.67 -0.15 3.90
N PHE A 159 -4.64 0.59 5.00
CA PHE A 159 -3.69 1.68 5.17
C PHE A 159 -2.54 1.28 6.09
N GLN A 160 -1.33 1.61 5.68
CA GLN A 160 -0.16 1.50 6.54
C GLN A 160 0.04 2.80 7.33
N VAL A 161 0.21 2.65 8.65
CA VAL A 161 0.54 3.74 9.58
C VAL A 161 1.86 3.46 10.28
N ARG A 162 2.76 4.45 10.28
CA ARG A 162 4.12 4.31 10.84
C ARG A 162 4.32 5.23 12.04
N ASN A 163 5.34 4.93 12.85
CA ASN A 163 5.88 5.78 13.90
C ASN A 163 4.88 6.17 15.01
N GLY A 164 4.05 5.21 15.47
CA GLY A 164 3.29 5.35 16.70
C GLY A 164 1.80 5.61 16.53
N LEU A 165 1.15 5.99 17.65
CA LEU A 165 -0.30 6.02 17.77
C LEU A 165 -0.99 7.24 17.15
N ALA A 166 -0.26 8.31 16.82
CA ALA A 166 -0.89 9.55 16.37
C ALA A 166 -1.66 9.37 15.06
N LEU A 167 -1.01 8.80 14.05
CA LEU A 167 -1.61 8.55 12.74
C LEU A 167 -2.69 7.46 12.83
N TYR A 168 -2.45 6.40 13.61
CA TYR A 168 -3.44 5.37 13.92
C TYR A 168 -4.74 5.97 14.48
N ARG A 169 -4.64 6.82 15.50
CA ARG A 169 -5.78 7.48 16.13
C ARG A 169 -6.52 8.40 15.15
N GLU A 170 -5.78 9.09 14.30
CA GLU A 170 -6.38 9.94 13.27
C GLU A 170 -7.21 9.12 12.29
N VAL A 171 -6.73 7.96 11.82
CA VAL A 171 -7.53 7.06 10.98
C VAL A 171 -8.79 6.61 11.71
N ARG A 172 -8.67 6.12 12.95
CA ARG A 172 -9.83 5.62 13.74
C ARG A 172 -10.87 6.68 14.04
N LYS A 173 -10.47 7.93 14.13
CA LYS A 173 -11.38 9.06 14.28
C LYS A 173 -12.29 9.24 13.06
N TYR A 174 -11.80 8.99 11.86
CA TYR A 174 -12.59 9.19 10.62
C TYR A 174 -13.40 7.97 10.21
N ASP A 175 -12.84 6.76 10.29
CA ASP A 175 -13.58 5.54 9.94
C ASP A 175 -12.97 4.30 10.61
N ALA A 176 -13.72 3.67 11.49
CA ALA A 176 -13.29 2.46 12.19
C ALA A 176 -13.31 1.19 11.31
N ARG A 177 -13.95 1.25 10.12
CA ARG A 177 -14.09 0.10 9.21
C ARG A 177 -12.85 -0.16 8.37
N VAL A 178 -12.00 0.85 8.15
CA VAL A 178 -10.80 0.67 7.33
C VAL A 178 -9.81 -0.27 8.01
N ALA A 179 -9.26 -1.18 7.22
CA ALA A 179 -8.21 -2.08 7.67
C ALA A 179 -6.87 -1.34 7.79
N LEU A 180 -6.05 -1.76 8.75
CA LEU A 180 -4.74 -1.17 9.01
C LEU A 180 -3.62 -2.21 9.07
N GLU A 181 -2.47 -1.81 8.59
CA GLU A 181 -1.16 -2.26 8.98
C GLU A 181 -0.48 -1.21 9.84
N ALA A 182 0.17 -1.60 10.92
CA ALA A 182 0.96 -0.71 11.73
C ALA A 182 2.44 -1.11 11.71
N ALA A 183 3.30 -0.12 11.49
CA ALA A 183 4.76 -0.29 11.45
C ALA A 183 5.40 0.47 12.62
N PRO A 184 5.53 -0.15 13.81
CA PRO A 184 6.22 0.46 14.95
C PRO A 184 7.72 0.47 14.71
N VAL A 185 8.27 1.64 14.38
CA VAL A 185 9.69 1.84 14.08
C VAL A 185 10.28 2.98 14.93
N GLY A 186 11.62 3.02 15.00
CA GLY A 186 12.37 4.06 15.69
C GLY A 186 12.53 3.81 17.18
N PRO A 187 13.01 4.81 17.94
CA PRO A 187 13.50 4.62 19.31
C PRO A 187 12.44 4.15 20.32
N HIS A 188 11.16 4.28 19.98
CA HIS A 188 10.04 3.85 20.82
C HIS A 188 9.25 2.68 20.20
N ALA A 189 9.82 1.96 19.25
CA ALA A 189 9.13 0.89 18.52
C ALA A 189 8.50 -0.16 19.45
N LYS A 190 9.21 -0.62 20.49
CA LYS A 190 8.69 -1.60 21.47
C LYS A 190 7.48 -1.06 22.22
N LEU A 191 7.53 0.19 22.69
CA LEU A 191 6.42 0.82 23.37
C LEU A 191 5.19 0.94 22.45
N TYR A 192 5.38 1.37 21.20
CA TYR A 192 4.29 1.49 20.24
C TYR A 192 3.70 0.13 19.87
N PHE A 193 4.55 -0.90 19.74
CA PHE A 193 4.12 -2.28 19.52
C PHE A 193 3.16 -2.74 20.63
N ASP A 194 3.56 -2.61 21.89
CA ASP A 194 2.75 -3.01 23.05
C ASP A 194 1.44 -2.21 23.15
N GLN A 195 1.51 -0.91 22.90
CA GLN A 195 0.32 -0.05 22.90
C GLN A 195 -0.66 -0.42 21.78
N LEU A 196 -0.18 -0.67 20.57
CA LEU A 196 -1.02 -1.06 19.43
C LEU A 196 -1.67 -2.43 19.67
N LEU A 197 -0.91 -3.39 20.18
CA LEU A 197 -1.43 -4.73 20.49
C LEU A 197 -2.51 -4.67 21.60
N ALA A 198 -2.29 -3.86 22.62
CA ALA A 198 -3.24 -3.67 23.73
C ALA A 198 -4.58 -3.04 23.32
N LEU A 199 -4.65 -2.34 22.17
CA LEU A 199 -5.92 -1.80 21.65
C LEU A 199 -6.91 -2.88 21.24
N ASN A 200 -6.44 -4.09 20.97
CA ASN A 200 -7.25 -5.22 20.53
C ASN A 200 -8.21 -4.86 19.37
N ASP A 201 -7.75 -4.02 18.46
CA ASP A 201 -8.54 -3.54 17.33
C ASP A 201 -8.69 -4.64 16.26
N PRO A 202 -9.91 -5.09 15.93
CA PRO A 202 -10.11 -6.15 14.94
C PRO A 202 -9.79 -5.71 13.51
N LYS A 203 -9.69 -4.40 13.23
CA LYS A 203 -9.32 -3.86 11.93
C LYS A 203 -7.83 -3.45 11.84
N LEU A 204 -7.05 -3.62 12.90
CA LEU A 204 -5.59 -3.69 12.82
C LEU A 204 -5.22 -5.13 12.43
N LEU A 205 -5.06 -5.37 11.13
CA LEU A 205 -4.89 -6.72 10.59
C LEU A 205 -3.43 -7.16 10.62
N ILE A 206 -2.50 -6.24 10.38
CA ILE A 206 -1.08 -6.54 10.18
C ILE A 206 -0.24 -5.68 11.12
N MET A 207 0.82 -6.30 11.67
CA MET A 207 1.89 -5.59 12.38
C MET A 207 3.21 -5.83 11.63
N GLN A 208 3.80 -4.76 11.09
CA GLN A 208 5.10 -4.87 10.42
C GLN A 208 6.20 -5.03 11.46
N MET A 209 7.02 -6.05 11.29
CA MET A 209 8.13 -6.38 12.17
C MET A 209 9.42 -5.73 11.71
N HIS A 210 10.15 -5.17 12.65
CA HIS A 210 11.47 -4.57 12.45
C HIS A 210 12.45 -5.11 13.50
N ALA A 211 13.74 -4.79 13.35
CA ALA A 211 14.79 -5.32 14.23
C ALA A 211 14.49 -5.10 15.73
N GLU A 212 13.83 -3.99 16.07
CA GLU A 212 13.50 -3.61 17.44
C GLU A 212 12.33 -4.40 18.02
N THR A 213 11.45 -4.93 17.19
CA THR A 213 10.21 -5.61 17.59
C THR A 213 10.21 -7.09 17.27
N LEU A 214 11.12 -7.56 16.40
CA LEU A 214 11.19 -8.95 15.97
C LEU A 214 11.72 -9.85 17.10
N SER A 215 10.85 -10.71 17.61
CA SER A 215 11.19 -11.77 18.55
C SER A 215 10.16 -12.90 18.46
N ALA A 216 10.54 -14.12 18.84
CA ALA A 216 9.60 -15.25 18.89
C ALA A 216 8.38 -14.97 19.80
N GLU A 217 8.61 -14.31 20.93
CA GLU A 217 7.55 -13.89 21.86
C GLU A 217 6.55 -12.95 21.19
N ASN A 218 7.03 -11.91 20.49
CA ASN A 218 6.14 -10.95 19.83
C ASN A 218 5.38 -11.57 18.66
N LEU A 219 6.01 -12.45 17.89
CA LEU A 219 5.32 -13.21 16.84
C LEU A 219 4.20 -14.06 17.41
N GLN A 220 4.48 -14.81 18.48
CA GLN A 220 3.48 -15.61 19.17
C GLN A 220 2.30 -14.74 19.67
N ARG A 221 2.56 -13.63 20.33
CA ARG A 221 1.54 -12.68 20.82
C ARG A 221 0.65 -12.15 19.69
N LEU A 222 1.23 -11.86 18.52
CA LEU A 222 0.47 -11.38 17.35
C LEU A 222 -0.41 -12.50 16.80
N HIS A 223 0.14 -13.69 16.57
CA HIS A 223 -0.61 -14.84 16.06
C HIS A 223 -1.76 -15.26 17.02
N GLU A 224 -1.50 -15.29 18.32
CA GLU A 224 -2.53 -15.54 19.33
C GLU A 224 -3.65 -14.49 19.33
N SER A 225 -3.32 -13.23 18.97
CA SER A 225 -4.32 -12.16 18.80
C SER A 225 -5.01 -12.17 17.42
N GLY A 226 -4.72 -13.16 16.56
CA GLY A 226 -5.27 -13.30 15.21
C GLY A 226 -4.74 -12.30 14.19
N LYS A 227 -3.65 -11.58 14.50
CA LYS A 227 -3.02 -10.61 13.59
C LYS A 227 -1.98 -11.29 12.71
N LEU A 228 -1.82 -10.75 11.52
CA LEU A 228 -0.73 -11.10 10.61
C LEU A 228 0.51 -10.29 10.91
N THR A 229 1.64 -10.82 10.51
CA THR A 229 2.95 -10.16 10.58
C THR A 229 3.47 -9.91 9.17
N SER A 230 4.13 -8.77 8.96
CA SER A 230 4.81 -8.45 7.71
C SER A 230 6.26 -8.05 7.97
N MET A 231 7.11 -8.20 6.97
CA MET A 231 8.51 -7.75 7.03
C MET A 231 9.07 -7.48 5.64
N ASP A 232 9.96 -6.48 5.56
CA ASP A 232 10.68 -6.16 4.34
C ASP A 232 11.68 -7.25 3.96
N ALA A 233 11.56 -7.76 2.74
CA ALA A 233 12.47 -8.70 2.10
C ALA A 233 13.28 -7.96 1.02
N TRP A 234 14.28 -7.18 1.43
CA TRP A 234 15.10 -6.41 0.51
C TRP A 234 16.25 -7.25 -0.03
N ARG A 235 16.27 -7.49 -1.34
CA ARG A 235 17.51 -7.87 -2.03
C ARG A 235 18.31 -6.61 -2.32
N VAL A 236 19.48 -6.47 -1.71
CA VAL A 236 20.51 -5.54 -2.17
C VAL A 236 21.21 -6.19 -3.36
N THR A 237 20.95 -5.71 -4.57
CA THR A 237 21.79 -6.09 -5.71
C THR A 237 23.17 -5.43 -5.53
N PRO A 238 24.27 -6.10 -5.98
CA PRO A 238 25.64 -5.57 -5.86
C PRO A 238 25.83 -4.17 -6.45
N GLU A 239 24.94 -3.76 -7.35
CA GLU A 239 24.95 -2.46 -8.04
C GLU A 239 24.46 -1.29 -7.18
N ARG A 240 23.92 -1.54 -5.97
CA ARG A 240 23.39 -0.52 -5.06
C ARG A 240 24.04 -0.49 -3.69
N THR A 241 25.36 -0.34 -3.63
CA THR A 241 26.12 -0.11 -2.38
C THR A 241 25.98 1.32 -1.82
N TRP A 242 25.08 2.16 -2.33
CA TRP A 242 24.85 3.54 -1.89
C TRP A 242 23.74 3.70 -0.85
N SER A 243 23.33 2.64 -0.19
CA SER A 243 22.44 2.74 0.95
C SER A 243 23.26 3.07 2.21
N PHE A 244 23.19 4.31 2.67
CA PHE A 244 23.68 4.75 3.99
C PHE A 244 22.93 4.10 5.17
N TRP A 245 22.19 3.01 4.94
CA TRP A 245 21.41 2.33 5.96
C TRP A 245 22.20 1.12 6.47
N PRO A 246 22.68 1.13 7.75
CA PRO A 246 23.57 0.09 8.27
C PRO A 246 22.89 -1.26 8.54
N PHE A 247 21.62 -1.44 8.18
CA PHE A 247 20.82 -2.63 8.54
C PHE A 247 20.37 -3.48 7.36
N SER A 248 20.92 -3.30 6.16
CA SER A 248 20.59 -4.14 5.02
C SER A 248 21.27 -5.53 5.12
N ARG A 249 20.82 -6.37 6.06
CA ARG A 249 20.91 -7.80 5.81
C ARG A 249 19.85 -8.11 4.76
N THR A 250 20.30 -8.52 3.59
CA THR A 250 19.47 -8.99 2.49
C THR A 250 18.71 -10.23 2.92
N ALA A 251 17.51 -10.06 3.46
CA ALA A 251 16.62 -11.18 3.66
C ALA A 251 15.91 -11.47 2.32
N SER A 252 15.96 -12.71 1.87
CA SER A 252 15.08 -13.18 0.80
C SER A 252 13.65 -13.32 1.35
N CYS A 253 12.66 -13.41 0.48
CA CYS A 253 11.28 -13.72 0.92
C CYS A 253 11.23 -15.05 1.70
N LEU A 254 12.02 -16.04 1.27
CA LEU A 254 12.15 -17.31 1.98
C LEU A 254 12.70 -17.15 3.41
N ASP A 255 13.66 -16.25 3.62
CA ASP A 255 14.21 -15.99 4.95
C ASP A 255 13.19 -15.28 5.85
N VAL A 256 12.31 -14.43 5.28
CA VAL A 256 11.20 -13.80 6.01
C VAL A 256 10.25 -14.87 6.51
N TRP A 257 9.75 -15.75 5.64
CA TRP A 257 8.82 -16.80 6.03
C TRP A 257 9.42 -17.82 7.00
N ARG A 258 10.71 -18.18 6.86
CA ARG A 258 11.42 -19.08 7.80
C ARG A 258 11.54 -18.51 9.21
N GLN A 259 11.43 -17.21 9.38
CA GLN A 259 11.38 -16.56 10.68
C GLN A 259 9.99 -16.59 11.32
N GLY A 260 8.98 -17.16 10.65
CA GLY A 260 7.58 -17.20 11.11
C GLY A 260 6.80 -15.92 10.81
N ILE A 261 7.29 -15.09 9.89
CA ILE A 261 6.57 -13.91 9.37
C ILE A 261 5.58 -14.36 8.30
N ASP A 262 4.36 -13.83 8.33
CA ASP A 262 3.31 -14.23 7.40
C ASP A 262 3.47 -13.62 6.02
N ILE A 263 3.87 -12.33 5.92
CA ILE A 263 3.87 -11.55 4.67
C ILE A 263 5.26 -10.98 4.39
N ALA A 264 5.77 -11.23 3.19
CA ALA A 264 7.01 -10.62 2.70
C ALA A 264 6.70 -9.39 1.83
N ILE A 265 7.28 -8.23 2.17
CA ILE A 265 7.24 -7.01 1.37
C ILE A 265 8.51 -6.95 0.53
N THR A 266 8.38 -6.95 -0.80
CA THR A 266 9.52 -7.13 -1.70
C THR A 266 9.58 -6.12 -2.84
N ASN A 267 10.81 -5.83 -3.29
CA ASN A 267 11.06 -5.10 -4.54
C ASN A 267 11.10 -6.01 -5.77
N ASP A 268 11.18 -7.34 -5.58
CA ASP A 268 11.20 -8.32 -6.66
C ASP A 268 10.06 -9.32 -6.47
N PRO A 269 8.83 -8.96 -6.84
CA PRO A 269 7.66 -9.81 -6.63
C PRO A 269 7.74 -11.11 -7.44
N ALA A 270 8.37 -11.13 -8.62
CA ALA A 270 8.50 -12.34 -9.42
C ALA A 270 9.39 -13.39 -8.73
N ASP A 271 10.58 -12.98 -8.23
CA ASP A 271 11.47 -13.86 -7.48
C ASP A 271 10.83 -14.33 -6.16
N CYS A 272 10.07 -13.44 -5.50
CA CYS A 272 9.38 -13.79 -4.26
C CYS A 272 8.28 -14.85 -4.50
N ILE A 273 7.52 -14.74 -5.58
CA ILE A 273 6.51 -15.73 -6.00
C ILE A 273 7.19 -17.09 -6.28
N ASP A 274 8.31 -17.08 -7.01
CA ASP A 274 9.08 -18.29 -7.28
C ASP A 274 9.61 -18.95 -6.00
N GLN A 275 10.05 -18.16 -5.03
CA GLN A 275 10.49 -18.67 -3.72
C GLN A 275 9.31 -19.27 -2.94
N HIS A 276 8.15 -18.62 -2.94
CA HIS A 276 6.94 -19.11 -2.27
C HIS A 276 6.47 -20.45 -2.85
N ALA A 277 6.49 -20.60 -4.17
CA ALA A 277 6.11 -21.84 -4.84
C ALA A 277 7.00 -23.06 -4.47
N ARG A 278 8.21 -22.80 -3.94
CA ARG A 278 9.17 -23.83 -3.49
C ARG A 278 9.06 -24.17 -2.00
N LEU A 279 8.26 -23.41 -1.24
CA LEU A 279 8.00 -23.76 0.17
C LEU A 279 7.28 -25.09 0.24
N PRO A 280 7.68 -26.03 1.13
CA PRO A 280 6.89 -27.24 1.40
C PRO A 280 5.49 -26.79 1.85
N GLN A 281 4.45 -27.46 1.33
CA GLN A 281 3.06 -27.16 1.69
C GLN A 281 2.77 -27.27 3.20
N GLU A 282 3.63 -27.93 3.96
CA GLU A 282 3.57 -28.07 5.42
C GLU A 282 4.11 -26.84 6.18
N ALA A 283 4.91 -25.99 5.55
CA ALA A 283 5.43 -24.75 6.14
C ALA A 283 4.54 -23.52 5.85
N ALA A 284 3.51 -23.68 5.02
CA ALA A 284 2.57 -22.64 4.64
C ALA A 284 1.23 -22.70 5.43
N ARG A 285 1.20 -23.45 6.58
CA ARG A 285 0.02 -23.58 7.45
C ARG A 285 0.25 -22.97 8.80
#